data_e9c9b05f3033e0b493ffeafb5aa4e30e
#
_entry.id   e9c9b05f3033e0b493ffeafb5aa4e30e
#
_cell.length_a   1.000
_cell.length_b   1.000
_cell.length_c   1.000
_cell.angle_alpha   90.00
_cell.angle_beta   90.00
_cell.angle_gamma   90.00
#
_symmetry.space_group_name_H-M   'P 1'
#
loop_
_entity.id
_entity.type
_entity.pdbx_description
1 polymer ?
#
loop_
_entity_poly.entity_id
_entity_poly.type
_entity_poly.pdbx_seq_one_letter_code
_entity_poly.pdbx_strand_id
1 'polypeptide(L)'
;MIESASYRRIEKVISHIDRHHERQPDLGELAQVAGLSVFHFSREFRRWAGLSPTRYLRTLSLSAAKRELNERGSVLAAAWAAGLSGGGRLHDLFVQFDAVTPGEYKAGGAGMSLRYGFADSPFGRIIAAQSPRGLAYLAFVDGGDALALMELSSRWPRASLEHDDASAAQIAQQAFSARGGRILVAPVGTNFQVKVWQALLELGSRGPTSYGELAAAIGSPGASRAVGQAVGANPVAWLIPCHRVLRRDGALGGYHWGVERKRAMLAWEHAAISRAAASGVHATPVA
;
A
#
# COMPACT_ATOMS: atom_id res chain seq x y z
N MET A 1 18.94 24.14 12.89
CA MET A 1 20.06 23.26 13.33
C MET A 1 19.62 21.89 13.85
N ILE A 2 18.49 21.74 14.52
CA ILE A 2 18.00 20.44 15.07
C ILE A 2 17.56 19.46 13.94
N GLU A 3 16.95 19.95 12.88
CA GLU A 3 16.53 19.10 11.73
C GLU A 3 17.70 18.45 10.98
N SER A 4 18.83 19.14 10.87
CA SER A 4 20.04 18.62 10.21
C SER A 4 20.71 17.47 10.99
N ALA A 5 20.62 17.46 12.33
CA ALA A 5 21.20 16.40 13.17
C ALA A 5 20.32 15.13 13.15
N SER A 6 18.99 15.30 13.18
CA SER A 6 18.02 14.21 13.04
C SER A 6 18.14 13.56 11.66
N TYR A 7 18.24 14.35 10.60
CA TYR A 7 18.45 13.85 9.24
C TYR A 7 19.67 12.93 9.15
N ARG A 8 20.84 13.41 9.58
CA ARG A 8 22.09 12.64 9.50
C ARG A 8 22.05 11.32 10.28
N ARG A 9 21.36 11.30 11.44
CA ARG A 9 21.17 10.05 12.19
C ARG A 9 20.32 9.05 11.42
N ILE A 10 19.19 9.48 10.89
CA ILE A 10 18.28 8.60 10.15
C ILE A 10 18.92 8.14 8.84
N GLU A 11 19.61 9.01 8.12
CA GLU A 11 20.38 8.66 6.93
C GLU A 11 21.42 7.57 7.22
N LYS A 12 22.17 7.72 8.34
CA LYS A 12 23.14 6.73 8.80
C LYS A 12 22.48 5.37 9.07
N VAL A 13 21.31 5.37 9.73
CA VAL A 13 20.55 4.14 10.01
C VAL A 13 20.01 3.52 8.74
N ILE A 14 19.44 4.31 7.84
CA ILE A 14 18.95 3.82 6.54
C ILE A 14 20.10 3.17 5.76
N SER A 15 21.24 3.84 5.66
CA SER A 15 22.44 3.30 5.00
C SER A 15 22.98 2.03 5.69
N HIS A 16 22.82 1.92 7.01
CA HIS A 16 23.17 0.69 7.75
C HIS A 16 22.19 -0.45 7.41
N ILE A 17 20.89 -0.18 7.41
CA ILE A 17 19.87 -1.17 7.04
C ILE A 17 20.08 -1.63 5.59
N ASP A 18 20.29 -0.73 4.64
CA ASP A 18 20.49 -1.05 3.23
C ASP A 18 21.68 -2.00 3.02
N ARG A 19 22.77 -1.79 3.75
CA ARG A 19 23.97 -2.63 3.66
C ARG A 19 23.87 -3.94 4.44
N HIS A 20 22.98 -4.02 5.42
CA HIS A 20 22.97 -5.12 6.37
C HIS A 20 21.60 -5.80 6.54
N HIS A 21 20.62 -5.48 5.66
CA HIS A 21 19.26 -6.03 5.74
C HIS A 21 19.24 -7.58 5.73
N GLU A 22 20.21 -8.22 5.05
CA GLU A 22 20.34 -9.67 5.04
C GLU A 22 20.63 -10.28 6.41
N ARG A 23 21.27 -9.53 7.30
CA ARG A 23 21.53 -9.96 8.70
C ARG A 23 20.35 -9.69 9.63
N GLN A 24 19.30 -9.04 9.14
CA GLN A 24 18.10 -8.68 9.89
C GLN A 24 18.44 -7.93 11.21
N PRO A 25 19.12 -6.75 11.15
CA PRO A 25 19.52 -6.02 12.35
C PRO A 25 18.33 -5.76 13.24
N ASP A 26 18.48 -5.99 14.54
CA ASP A 26 17.40 -5.76 15.49
C ASP A 26 17.22 -4.27 15.84
N LEU A 27 16.12 -3.98 16.54
CA LEU A 27 15.79 -2.60 16.88
C LEU A 27 16.80 -1.96 17.85
N GLY A 28 17.46 -2.76 18.69
CA GLY A 28 18.52 -2.32 19.61
C GLY A 28 19.77 -1.92 18.84
N GLU A 29 20.23 -2.74 17.90
CA GLU A 29 21.36 -2.44 17.01
C GLU A 29 21.11 -1.14 16.23
N LEU A 30 19.93 -1.00 15.63
CA LEU A 30 19.58 0.21 14.88
C LEU A 30 19.52 1.47 15.76
N ALA A 31 19.06 1.34 17.00
CA ALA A 31 19.04 2.43 17.96
C ALA A 31 20.49 2.83 18.39
N GLN A 32 21.40 1.87 18.55
CA GLN A 32 22.82 2.13 18.80
C GLN A 32 23.48 2.87 17.63
N VAL A 33 23.20 2.48 16.39
CA VAL A 33 23.67 3.18 15.18
C VAL A 33 23.21 4.63 15.16
N ALA A 34 21.98 4.89 15.63
CA ALA A 34 21.43 6.23 15.78
C ALA A 34 21.99 7.01 16.97
N GLY A 35 22.64 6.36 17.94
CA GLY A 35 23.05 6.97 19.20
C GLY A 35 21.86 7.37 20.09
N LEU A 36 20.78 6.60 20.07
CA LEU A 36 19.53 6.88 20.79
C LEU A 36 19.06 5.66 21.57
N SER A 37 18.19 5.89 22.56
CA SER A 37 17.41 4.78 23.14
C SER A 37 16.42 4.23 22.10
N VAL A 38 16.05 2.95 22.23
CA VAL A 38 15.10 2.27 21.32
C VAL A 38 13.79 3.04 21.17
N PHE A 39 13.28 3.61 22.26
CA PHE A 39 12.05 4.40 22.26
C PHE A 39 12.19 5.70 21.45
N HIS A 40 13.24 6.47 21.71
CA HIS A 40 13.51 7.73 21.00
C HIS A 40 13.82 7.48 19.53
N PHE A 41 14.64 6.47 19.22
CA PHE A 41 14.94 6.06 17.86
C PHE A 41 13.67 5.68 17.08
N SER A 42 12.83 4.80 17.63
CA SER A 42 11.61 4.35 16.94
C SER A 42 10.67 5.50 16.62
N ARG A 43 10.53 6.48 17.53
CA ARG A 43 9.72 7.68 17.35
C ARG A 43 10.32 8.61 16.31
N GLU A 44 11.64 8.87 16.37
CA GLU A 44 12.34 9.73 15.43
C GLU A 44 12.37 9.11 14.03
N PHE A 45 12.65 7.83 13.91
CA PHE A 45 12.64 7.11 12.65
C PHE A 45 11.24 7.14 11.99
N ARG A 46 10.16 6.88 12.77
CA ARG A 46 8.79 6.95 12.26
C ARG A 46 8.42 8.35 11.81
N ARG A 47 8.84 9.38 12.55
CA ARG A 47 8.62 10.78 12.16
C ARG A 47 9.30 11.12 10.82
N TRP A 48 10.48 10.56 10.58
CA TRP A 48 11.30 10.81 9.39
C TRP A 48 10.94 9.92 8.21
N ALA A 49 10.84 8.61 8.42
CA ALA A 49 10.62 7.62 7.38
C ALA A 49 9.13 7.30 7.13
N GLY A 50 8.21 7.84 7.96
CA GLY A 50 6.77 7.57 7.88
C GLY A 50 6.37 6.17 8.36
N LEU A 51 7.31 5.28 8.64
CA LEU A 51 7.06 3.92 9.10
C LEU A 51 8.08 3.49 10.16
N SER A 52 7.78 2.40 10.89
CA SER A 52 8.71 1.91 11.91
C SER A 52 9.97 1.32 11.28
N PRO A 53 11.13 1.33 12.01
CA PRO A 53 12.37 0.73 11.53
C PRO A 53 12.21 -0.74 11.11
N THR A 54 11.49 -1.52 11.90
CA THR A 54 11.19 -2.92 11.60
C THR A 54 10.37 -3.09 10.31
N ARG A 55 9.40 -2.21 10.08
CA ARG A 55 8.60 -2.24 8.86
C ARG A 55 9.41 -1.83 7.64
N TYR A 56 10.31 -0.86 7.79
CA TYR A 56 11.25 -0.47 6.74
C TYR A 56 12.16 -1.64 6.35
N LEU A 57 12.78 -2.33 7.33
CA LEU A 57 13.59 -3.52 7.09
C LEU A 57 12.81 -4.62 6.37
N ARG A 58 11.57 -4.92 6.80
CA ARG A 58 10.71 -5.91 6.13
C ARG A 58 10.39 -5.56 4.68
N THR A 59 10.21 -4.27 4.38
CA THR A 59 9.98 -3.81 3.00
C THR A 59 11.21 -4.09 2.13
N LEU A 60 12.42 -3.86 2.62
CA LEU A 60 13.66 -4.18 1.90
C LEU A 60 13.83 -5.68 1.71
N SER A 61 13.57 -6.47 2.74
CA SER A 61 13.60 -7.94 2.67
C SER A 61 12.64 -8.48 1.60
N LEU A 62 11.41 -7.95 1.55
CA LEU A 62 10.45 -8.32 0.52
C LEU A 62 10.95 -7.94 -0.88
N SER A 63 11.66 -6.81 -1.01
CA SER A 63 12.26 -6.37 -2.26
C SER A 63 13.29 -7.33 -2.78
N ALA A 64 14.23 -7.70 -1.92
CA ALA A 64 15.30 -8.63 -2.25
C ALA A 64 14.71 -9.99 -2.65
N ALA A 65 13.73 -10.48 -1.89
CA ALA A 65 13.03 -11.71 -2.20
C ALA A 65 12.32 -11.69 -3.56
N LYS A 66 11.63 -10.60 -3.88
CA LYS A 66 10.92 -10.46 -5.17
C LYS A 66 11.88 -10.41 -6.35
N ARG A 67 13.00 -9.70 -6.22
CA ARG A 67 14.03 -9.70 -7.27
C ARG A 67 14.52 -11.12 -7.55
N GLU A 68 14.90 -11.84 -6.50
CA GLU A 68 15.39 -13.22 -6.64
C GLU A 68 14.35 -14.14 -7.27
N LEU A 69 13.07 -14.03 -6.89
CA LEU A 69 12.00 -14.81 -7.51
C LEU A 69 11.78 -14.47 -8.99
N ASN A 70 11.90 -13.20 -9.37
CA ASN A 70 11.75 -12.76 -10.76
C ASN A 70 12.93 -13.19 -11.64
N GLU A 71 14.13 -13.27 -11.08
CA GLU A 71 15.35 -13.75 -11.73
C GLU A 71 15.43 -15.28 -11.80
N ARG A 72 14.33 -15.99 -11.59
CA ARG A 72 14.17 -17.45 -11.60
C ARG A 72 14.81 -18.17 -10.40
N GLY A 73 15.11 -17.45 -9.34
CA GLY A 73 15.55 -18.00 -8.06
C GLY A 73 14.52 -18.95 -7.42
N SER A 74 14.98 -19.79 -6.52
CA SER A 74 14.09 -20.65 -5.72
C SER A 74 13.47 -19.86 -4.57
N VAL A 75 12.40 -20.39 -3.98
CA VAL A 75 11.80 -19.82 -2.74
C VAL A 75 12.83 -19.77 -1.61
N LEU A 76 13.74 -20.75 -1.54
CA LEU A 76 14.80 -20.77 -0.54
C LEU A 76 15.88 -19.72 -0.82
N ALA A 77 16.28 -19.53 -2.08
CA ALA A 77 17.21 -18.47 -2.48
C ALA A 77 16.62 -17.09 -2.18
N ALA A 78 15.34 -16.90 -2.47
CA ALA A 78 14.63 -15.66 -2.14
C ALA A 78 14.55 -15.40 -0.63
N ALA A 79 14.41 -16.44 0.19
CA ALA A 79 14.44 -16.31 1.64
C ALA A 79 15.84 -15.83 2.11
N TRP A 80 16.90 -16.39 1.58
CA TRP A 80 18.27 -16.00 1.92
C TRP A 80 18.60 -14.57 1.45
N ALA A 81 18.23 -14.21 0.21
CA ALA A 81 18.39 -12.84 -0.30
C ALA A 81 17.63 -11.80 0.54
N ALA A 82 16.54 -12.21 1.17
CA ALA A 82 15.79 -11.39 2.13
C ALA A 82 16.37 -11.39 3.55
N GLY A 83 17.43 -12.13 3.81
CA GLY A 83 18.00 -12.30 5.15
C GLY A 83 17.13 -13.12 6.11
N LEU A 84 16.29 -13.99 5.58
CA LEU A 84 15.35 -14.79 6.38
C LEU A 84 15.85 -16.23 6.55
N SER A 85 15.57 -16.82 7.70
CA SER A 85 16.06 -18.15 8.07
C SER A 85 15.42 -19.32 7.33
N GLY A 86 14.47 -19.06 6.41
CA GLY A 86 13.83 -20.09 5.59
C GLY A 86 12.53 -19.67 4.94
N GLY A 87 11.98 -20.58 4.13
CA GLY A 87 10.77 -20.34 3.33
C GLY A 87 9.51 -20.00 4.14
N GLY A 88 9.37 -20.49 5.38
CA GLY A 88 8.25 -20.15 6.25
C GLY A 88 8.22 -18.65 6.60
N ARG A 89 9.36 -18.09 6.99
CA ARG A 89 9.44 -16.64 7.26
C ARG A 89 9.27 -15.77 6.01
N LEU A 90 9.71 -16.29 4.86
CA LEU A 90 9.45 -15.63 3.59
C LEU A 90 7.96 -15.65 3.26
N HIS A 91 7.31 -16.78 3.48
CA HIS A 91 5.86 -16.90 3.35
C HIS A 91 5.13 -15.87 4.21
N ASP A 92 5.46 -15.75 5.51
CA ASP A 92 4.86 -14.78 6.41
C ASP A 92 5.08 -13.33 5.95
N LEU A 93 6.27 -13.03 5.41
CA LEU A 93 6.59 -11.71 4.88
C LEU A 93 5.68 -11.36 3.69
N PHE A 94 5.50 -12.28 2.73
CA PHE A 94 4.62 -12.05 1.58
C PHE A 94 3.16 -11.95 1.99
N VAL A 95 2.69 -12.84 2.86
CA VAL A 95 1.30 -12.84 3.36
C VAL A 95 0.96 -11.54 4.08
N GLN A 96 1.87 -11.02 4.88
CA GLN A 96 1.65 -9.80 5.64
C GLN A 96 1.61 -8.53 4.78
N PHE A 97 2.33 -8.52 3.65
CA PHE A 97 2.48 -7.32 2.81
C PHE A 97 1.73 -7.38 1.48
N ASP A 98 1.56 -8.57 0.91
CA ASP A 98 1.00 -8.73 -0.44
C ASP A 98 -0.25 -9.63 -0.49
N ALA A 99 -0.68 -10.23 0.62
CA ALA A 99 -1.72 -11.27 0.67
C ALA A 99 -1.47 -12.47 -0.28
N VAL A 100 -0.27 -12.61 -0.78
CA VAL A 100 0.16 -13.72 -1.64
C VAL A 100 1.40 -14.39 -1.06
N THR A 101 1.59 -15.65 -1.36
CA THR A 101 2.83 -16.36 -1.03
C THR A 101 3.91 -16.06 -2.06
N PRO A 102 5.21 -16.25 -1.72
CA PRO A 102 6.28 -16.16 -2.70
C PRO A 102 6.09 -17.09 -3.90
N GLY A 103 5.53 -18.28 -3.68
CA GLY A 103 5.20 -19.24 -4.74
C GLY A 103 4.10 -18.73 -5.67
N GLU A 104 3.02 -18.21 -5.11
CA GLU A 104 1.91 -17.60 -5.88
C GLU A 104 2.37 -16.41 -6.70
N TYR A 105 3.22 -15.53 -6.12
CA TYR A 105 3.79 -14.38 -6.82
C TYR A 105 4.64 -14.83 -8.02
N LYS A 106 5.61 -15.74 -7.79
CA LYS A 106 6.47 -16.29 -8.83
C LYS A 106 5.68 -17.03 -9.92
N ALA A 107 4.63 -17.72 -9.52
CA ALA A 107 3.77 -18.49 -10.42
C ALA A 107 2.66 -17.67 -11.08
N GLY A 108 2.65 -16.34 -10.96
CA GLY A 108 1.61 -15.47 -11.53
C GLY A 108 0.21 -15.77 -10.98
N GLY A 109 0.13 -16.14 -9.71
CA GLY A 109 -1.11 -16.51 -9.03
C GLY A 109 -1.48 -17.99 -9.11
N ALA A 110 -0.62 -18.87 -9.60
CA ALA A 110 -0.89 -20.32 -9.61
C ALA A 110 -1.10 -20.83 -8.17
N GLY A 111 -2.20 -21.55 -7.95
CA GLY A 111 -2.64 -22.00 -6.63
C GLY A 111 -3.34 -20.94 -5.78
N MET A 112 -3.49 -19.73 -6.28
CA MET A 112 -4.25 -18.65 -5.65
C MET A 112 -5.72 -18.73 -6.09
N SER A 113 -6.65 -18.72 -5.13
CA SER A 113 -8.07 -18.57 -5.39
C SER A 113 -8.52 -17.15 -5.02
N LEU A 114 -9.16 -16.47 -5.95
CA LEU A 114 -9.77 -15.17 -5.77
C LEU A 114 -11.27 -15.27 -5.98
N ARG A 115 -12.03 -14.88 -4.98
CA ARG A 115 -13.47 -14.60 -5.16
C ARG A 115 -13.60 -13.17 -5.67
N TYR A 116 -14.15 -13.02 -6.84
CA TYR A 116 -14.41 -11.72 -7.46
C TYR A 116 -15.89 -11.52 -7.72
N GLY A 117 -16.31 -10.29 -7.73
CA GLY A 117 -17.67 -9.96 -8.10
C GLY A 117 -17.83 -8.47 -8.40
N PHE A 118 -19.02 -8.12 -8.83
CA PHE A 118 -19.40 -6.76 -9.18
C PHE A 118 -20.41 -6.23 -8.18
N ALA A 119 -20.32 -4.94 -7.90
CA ALA A 119 -21.27 -4.26 -7.03
C ALA A 119 -21.40 -2.78 -7.43
N ASP A 120 -22.48 -2.15 -7.02
CA ASP A 120 -22.64 -0.71 -7.17
C ASP A 120 -21.96 0.04 -6.02
N SER A 121 -21.43 1.21 -6.32
CA SER A 121 -20.87 2.13 -5.36
C SER A 121 -21.37 3.56 -5.60
N PRO A 122 -21.18 4.48 -4.65
CA PRO A 122 -21.53 5.90 -4.86
C PRO A 122 -20.82 6.54 -6.06
N PHE A 123 -19.76 5.94 -6.55
CA PHE A 123 -18.92 6.45 -7.65
C PHE A 123 -18.99 5.60 -8.92
N GLY A 124 -20.00 4.75 -9.03
CA GLY A 124 -20.22 3.84 -10.15
C GLY A 124 -19.99 2.38 -9.79
N ARG A 125 -20.15 1.51 -10.76
CA ARG A 125 -19.98 0.07 -10.62
C ARG A 125 -18.51 -0.27 -10.34
N ILE A 126 -18.29 -1.23 -9.47
CA ILE A 126 -16.95 -1.71 -9.10
C ILE A 126 -16.82 -3.21 -9.36
N ILE A 127 -15.58 -3.65 -9.57
CA ILE A 127 -15.16 -5.03 -9.41
C ILE A 127 -14.27 -5.12 -8.17
N ALA A 128 -14.53 -6.10 -7.32
CA ALA A 128 -13.69 -6.39 -6.15
C ALA A 128 -13.23 -7.84 -6.21
N ALA A 129 -11.98 -8.12 -5.82
CA ALA A 129 -11.47 -9.47 -5.73
C ALA A 129 -10.73 -9.69 -4.40
N GLN A 130 -11.13 -10.75 -3.70
CA GLN A 130 -10.66 -11.09 -2.36
C GLN A 130 -10.02 -12.47 -2.36
N SER A 131 -8.84 -12.57 -1.74
CA SER A 131 -8.24 -13.84 -1.34
C SER A 131 -8.68 -14.21 0.08
N PRO A 132 -8.40 -15.44 0.57
CA PRO A 132 -8.59 -15.78 1.99
C PRO A 132 -7.82 -14.85 2.96
N ARG A 133 -6.85 -14.08 2.46
CA ARG A 133 -5.99 -13.19 3.25
C ARG A 133 -6.45 -11.74 3.25
N GLY A 134 -7.37 -11.36 2.38
CA GLY A 134 -7.89 -9.99 2.29
C GLY A 134 -8.17 -9.52 0.86
N LEU A 135 -8.56 -8.27 0.75
CA LEU A 135 -8.91 -7.62 -0.51
C LEU A 135 -7.63 -7.34 -1.34
N ALA A 136 -7.51 -8.04 -2.46
CA ALA A 136 -6.38 -7.93 -3.38
C ALA A 136 -6.59 -6.92 -4.50
N TYR A 137 -7.86 -6.67 -4.88
CA TYR A 137 -8.24 -5.80 -5.99
C TYR A 137 -9.58 -5.12 -5.73
N LEU A 138 -9.66 -3.84 -6.04
CA LEU A 138 -10.89 -3.06 -6.12
C LEU A 138 -10.70 -2.00 -7.18
N ALA A 139 -11.51 -2.02 -8.22
CA ALA A 139 -11.44 -1.09 -9.34
C ALA A 139 -12.82 -0.62 -9.75
N PHE A 140 -12.90 0.57 -10.35
CA PHE A 140 -14.15 1.02 -11.00
C PHE A 140 -14.24 0.44 -12.39
N VAL A 141 -15.45 0.03 -12.75
CA VAL A 141 -15.75 -0.59 -14.04
C VAL A 141 -16.05 0.51 -15.05
N ASP A 142 -15.12 0.71 -15.98
CA ASP A 142 -15.29 1.57 -17.14
C ASP A 142 -15.22 0.67 -18.40
N GLY A 143 -16.26 0.68 -19.23
CA GLY A 143 -16.31 -0.17 -20.43
C GLY A 143 -16.93 -1.56 -20.28
N GLY A 144 -17.53 -1.83 -19.10
CA GLY A 144 -18.30 -3.05 -18.83
C GLY A 144 -17.55 -4.14 -18.08
N ASP A 145 -18.32 -5.08 -17.54
CA ASP A 145 -17.86 -6.13 -16.64
C ASP A 145 -16.81 -7.05 -17.29
N ALA A 146 -16.98 -7.35 -18.58
CA ALA A 146 -16.04 -8.21 -19.31
C ALA A 146 -14.63 -7.62 -19.40
N LEU A 147 -14.51 -6.32 -19.67
CA LEU A 147 -13.22 -5.63 -19.71
C LEU A 147 -12.57 -5.59 -18.32
N ALA A 148 -13.33 -5.28 -17.29
CA ALA A 148 -12.84 -5.25 -15.92
C ALA A 148 -12.36 -6.64 -15.45
N LEU A 149 -13.05 -7.71 -15.86
CA LEU A 149 -12.61 -9.08 -15.59
C LEU A 149 -11.34 -9.44 -16.36
N MET A 150 -11.19 -8.97 -17.60
CA MET A 150 -9.95 -9.15 -18.36
C MET A 150 -8.75 -8.45 -17.66
N GLU A 151 -8.94 -7.26 -17.14
CA GLU A 151 -7.91 -6.52 -16.40
C GLU A 151 -7.51 -7.27 -15.12
N LEU A 152 -8.48 -7.77 -14.35
CA LEU A 152 -8.22 -8.61 -13.18
C LEU A 152 -7.44 -9.87 -13.56
N SER A 153 -7.89 -10.59 -14.61
CA SER A 153 -7.26 -11.83 -15.09
C SER A 153 -5.83 -11.59 -15.59
N SER A 154 -5.58 -10.45 -16.25
CA SER A 154 -4.23 -10.10 -16.73
C SER A 154 -3.24 -9.89 -15.58
N ARG A 155 -3.75 -9.44 -14.43
CA ARG A 155 -2.93 -9.23 -13.22
C ARG A 155 -2.56 -10.56 -12.54
N TRP A 156 -3.44 -11.56 -12.62
CA TRP A 156 -3.32 -12.87 -12.00
C TRP A 156 -3.61 -13.99 -13.02
N PRO A 157 -2.77 -14.16 -14.04
CA PRO A 157 -3.09 -15.01 -15.21
C PRO A 157 -3.24 -16.50 -14.89
N ARG A 158 -2.81 -16.94 -13.71
CA ARG A 158 -2.88 -18.34 -13.28
C ARG A 158 -3.67 -18.54 -12.00
N ALA A 159 -4.33 -17.48 -11.49
CA ALA A 159 -5.22 -17.61 -10.35
C ALA A 159 -6.54 -18.28 -10.76
N SER A 160 -7.11 -19.05 -9.85
CA SER A 160 -8.51 -19.48 -9.97
C SER A 160 -9.41 -18.31 -9.60
N LEU A 161 -10.33 -17.96 -10.49
CA LEU A 161 -11.30 -16.89 -10.27
C LEU A 161 -12.69 -17.51 -10.06
N GLU A 162 -13.29 -17.23 -8.90
CA GLU A 162 -14.64 -17.66 -8.54
C GLU A 162 -15.55 -16.43 -8.49
N HIS A 163 -16.66 -16.45 -9.19
CA HIS A 163 -17.60 -15.33 -9.22
C HIS A 163 -18.49 -15.32 -7.97
N ASP A 164 -18.53 -14.18 -7.26
CA ASP A 164 -19.27 -13.99 -6.01
C ASP A 164 -19.65 -12.50 -5.84
N ASP A 165 -20.76 -12.10 -6.45
CA ASP A 165 -21.27 -10.72 -6.33
C ASP A 165 -21.72 -10.39 -4.90
N ALA A 166 -22.13 -11.38 -4.10
CA ALA A 166 -22.52 -11.15 -2.71
C ALA A 166 -21.33 -10.68 -1.87
N SER A 167 -20.14 -11.29 -2.08
CA SER A 167 -18.90 -10.86 -1.45
C SER A 167 -18.51 -9.44 -1.89
N ALA A 168 -18.62 -9.13 -3.18
CA ALA A 168 -18.37 -7.79 -3.70
C ALA A 168 -19.31 -6.74 -3.10
N ALA A 169 -20.59 -7.06 -2.96
CA ALA A 169 -21.58 -6.17 -2.35
C ALA A 169 -21.26 -5.89 -0.87
N GLN A 170 -20.82 -6.90 -0.11
CA GLN A 170 -20.37 -6.71 1.28
C GLN A 170 -19.14 -5.80 1.35
N ILE A 171 -18.16 -5.99 0.46
CA ILE A 171 -16.97 -5.13 0.36
C ILE A 171 -17.39 -3.69 0.04
N ALA A 172 -18.29 -3.49 -0.93
CA ALA A 172 -18.81 -2.17 -1.28
C ALA A 172 -19.50 -1.51 -0.09
N GLN A 173 -20.37 -2.23 0.60
CA GLN A 173 -21.05 -1.71 1.80
C GLN A 173 -20.06 -1.30 2.89
N GLN A 174 -19.04 -2.10 3.16
CA GLN A 174 -18.03 -1.76 4.17
C GLN A 174 -17.16 -0.60 3.74
N ALA A 175 -16.72 -0.57 2.47
CA ALA A 175 -15.80 0.44 1.94
C ALA A 175 -16.43 1.84 1.85
N PHE A 176 -17.72 1.93 1.53
CA PHE A 176 -18.40 3.20 1.25
C PHE A 176 -19.43 3.60 2.33
N SER A 177 -19.57 2.84 3.42
CA SER A 177 -20.48 3.21 4.51
C SER A 177 -19.91 4.32 5.39
N ALA A 178 -20.79 5.17 5.91
CA ALA A 178 -20.42 6.25 6.83
C ALA A 178 -19.81 5.72 8.17
N ARG A 179 -20.11 4.48 8.54
CA ARG A 179 -19.58 3.85 9.76
C ARG A 179 -18.21 3.18 9.55
N GLY A 180 -17.75 3.06 8.29
CA GLY A 180 -16.52 2.36 7.94
C GLY A 180 -16.51 0.91 8.44
N GLY A 181 -16.08 -0.02 7.60
CA GLY A 181 -15.74 -1.38 8.05
C GLY A 181 -14.23 -1.55 8.03
N ARG A 182 -13.69 -2.39 8.89
CA ARG A 182 -12.27 -2.73 8.84
C ARG A 182 -12.05 -3.73 7.71
N ILE A 183 -11.53 -3.26 6.57
CA ILE A 183 -11.18 -4.11 5.43
C ILE A 183 -9.68 -4.34 5.45
N LEU A 184 -9.27 -5.60 5.52
CA LEU A 184 -7.87 -5.95 5.36
C LEU A 184 -7.49 -5.82 3.88
N VAL A 185 -6.67 -4.83 3.58
CA VAL A 185 -6.20 -4.54 2.22
C VAL A 185 -4.83 -5.16 2.02
N ALA A 186 -4.68 -5.90 0.94
CA ALA A 186 -3.48 -6.64 0.64
C ALA A 186 -3.02 -6.39 -0.82
N PRO A 187 -2.60 -5.15 -1.14
CA PRO A 187 -2.21 -4.79 -2.49
C PRO A 187 -0.88 -5.42 -2.88
N VAL A 188 -0.79 -5.87 -4.12
CA VAL A 188 0.43 -6.41 -4.72
C VAL A 188 1.07 -5.38 -5.63
N GLY A 189 2.34 -5.10 -5.41
CA GLY A 189 3.11 -4.15 -6.20
C GLY A 189 4.61 -4.23 -5.92
N THR A 190 5.38 -3.42 -6.64
CA THR A 190 6.80 -3.24 -6.35
C THR A 190 6.97 -2.56 -4.98
N ASN A 191 8.15 -2.68 -4.38
CA ASN A 191 8.41 -2.05 -3.08
C ASN A 191 8.18 -0.55 -3.08
N PHE A 192 8.55 0.11 -4.14
CA PHE A 192 8.32 1.54 -4.26
C PHE A 192 6.82 1.84 -4.28
N GLN A 193 6.03 1.07 -5.03
CA GLN A 193 4.57 1.18 -5.06
C GLN A 193 3.97 0.91 -3.68
N VAL A 194 4.35 -0.19 -3.03
CA VAL A 194 3.86 -0.54 -1.68
C VAL A 194 4.20 0.57 -0.69
N LYS A 195 5.42 1.13 -0.75
CA LYS A 195 5.84 2.24 0.11
C LYS A 195 4.98 3.49 -0.12
N VAL A 196 4.68 3.81 -1.37
CA VAL A 196 3.80 4.92 -1.74
C VAL A 196 2.37 4.67 -1.24
N TRP A 197 1.83 3.46 -1.43
CA TRP A 197 0.47 3.12 -0.99
C TRP A 197 0.33 3.10 0.53
N GLN A 198 1.36 2.66 1.25
CA GLN A 198 1.40 2.74 2.71
C GLN A 198 1.39 4.17 3.20
N ALA A 199 2.20 5.04 2.59
CA ALA A 199 2.19 6.46 2.91
C ALA A 199 0.82 7.09 2.64
N LEU A 200 0.12 6.68 1.59
CA LEU A 200 -1.25 7.11 1.32
C LEU A 200 -2.23 6.67 2.42
N LEU A 201 -2.14 5.43 2.88
CA LEU A 201 -2.97 4.93 3.99
C LEU A 201 -2.67 5.67 5.32
N GLU A 202 -1.41 6.04 5.54
CA GLU A 202 -0.97 6.79 6.73
C GLU A 202 -1.38 8.27 6.71
N LEU A 203 -1.76 8.83 5.56
CA LEU A 203 -2.37 10.16 5.49
C LEU A 203 -3.67 10.24 6.30
N GLY A 204 -4.40 9.12 6.40
CA GLY A 204 -5.64 9.05 7.17
C GLY A 204 -6.60 10.19 6.80
N SER A 205 -7.09 10.91 7.81
CA SER A 205 -8.01 12.05 7.65
C SER A 205 -7.32 13.40 7.38
N ARG A 206 -6.01 13.44 7.13
CA ARG A 206 -5.27 14.70 6.93
C ARG A 206 -5.64 15.49 5.66
N GLY A 207 -6.51 14.92 4.83
CA GLY A 207 -6.96 15.55 3.59
C GLY A 207 -6.02 15.29 2.39
N PRO A 208 -6.17 16.09 1.32
CA PRO A 208 -5.34 15.95 0.12
C PRO A 208 -3.85 16.23 0.39
N THR A 209 -3.00 15.60 -0.41
CA THR A 209 -1.54 15.80 -0.43
C THR A 209 -1.06 16.01 -1.87
N SER A 210 0.18 16.46 -2.04
CA SER A 210 0.81 16.56 -3.35
C SER A 210 1.75 15.39 -3.63
N TYR A 211 2.04 15.15 -4.92
CA TYR A 211 3.06 14.16 -5.32
C TYR A 211 4.44 14.46 -4.70
N GLY A 212 4.76 15.75 -4.52
CA GLY A 212 6.01 16.17 -3.90
C GLY A 212 6.07 15.90 -2.40
N GLU A 213 5.00 16.20 -1.67
CA GLU A 213 4.88 15.91 -0.24
C GLU A 213 4.91 14.41 0.01
N LEU A 214 4.20 13.63 -0.81
CA LEU A 214 4.22 12.17 -0.72
C LEU A 214 5.62 11.62 -1.02
N ALA A 215 6.34 12.18 -2.01
CA ALA A 215 7.73 11.83 -2.29
C ALA A 215 8.65 12.16 -1.11
N ALA A 216 8.47 13.31 -0.48
CA ALA A 216 9.21 13.68 0.73
C ALA A 216 8.87 12.74 1.91
N ALA A 217 7.58 12.42 2.12
CA ALA A 217 7.12 11.53 3.18
C ALA A 217 7.73 10.12 3.09
N ILE A 218 7.94 9.61 1.87
CA ILE A 218 8.61 8.31 1.66
C ILE A 218 10.14 8.41 1.63
N GLY A 219 10.73 9.57 1.97
CA GLY A 219 12.19 9.78 1.99
C GLY A 219 12.84 9.82 0.61
N SER A 220 12.09 10.21 -0.43
CA SER A 220 12.57 10.31 -1.81
C SER A 220 12.17 11.66 -2.42
N PRO A 221 12.59 12.82 -1.82
CA PRO A 221 12.26 14.13 -2.34
C PRO A 221 12.84 14.26 -3.77
N GLY A 222 12.05 14.67 -4.72
CA GLY A 222 12.43 14.67 -6.14
C GLY A 222 11.89 13.49 -6.95
N ALA A 223 11.41 12.42 -6.32
CA ALA A 223 10.82 11.27 -7.00
C ALA A 223 9.34 11.45 -7.39
N SER A 224 8.84 12.68 -7.49
CA SER A 224 7.41 12.97 -7.71
C SER A 224 6.83 12.29 -8.95
N ARG A 225 7.61 12.13 -10.03
CA ARG A 225 7.18 11.41 -11.24
C ARG A 225 7.01 9.91 -10.99
N ALA A 226 7.97 9.28 -10.28
CA ALA A 226 7.89 7.87 -9.91
C ALA A 226 6.74 7.63 -8.90
N VAL A 227 6.54 8.56 -7.96
CA VAL A 227 5.37 8.56 -7.06
C VAL A 227 4.07 8.63 -7.86
N GLY A 228 4.00 9.49 -8.87
CA GLY A 228 2.83 9.58 -9.76
C GLY A 228 2.52 8.26 -10.46
N GLN A 229 3.54 7.55 -10.95
CA GLN A 229 3.38 6.21 -11.54
C GLN A 229 2.89 5.18 -10.50
N ALA A 230 3.45 5.19 -9.29
CA ALA A 230 3.05 4.29 -8.22
C ALA A 230 1.60 4.56 -7.76
N VAL A 231 1.21 5.84 -7.64
CA VAL A 231 -0.16 6.27 -7.33
C VAL A 231 -1.14 5.78 -8.41
N GLY A 232 -0.76 5.91 -9.71
CA GLY A 232 -1.56 5.46 -10.84
C GLY A 232 -1.67 3.93 -10.95
N ALA A 233 -0.71 3.18 -10.40
CA ALA A 233 -0.70 1.72 -10.38
C ALA A 233 -1.46 1.10 -9.18
N ASN A 234 -2.15 1.91 -8.38
CA ASN A 234 -2.92 1.45 -7.22
C ASN A 234 -3.95 0.38 -7.60
N PRO A 235 -3.90 -0.84 -7.02
CA PRO A 235 -4.83 -1.91 -7.33
C PRO A 235 -6.12 -1.87 -6.52
N VAL A 236 -6.19 -1.03 -5.48
CA VAL A 236 -7.33 -1.00 -4.56
C VAL A 236 -7.84 0.44 -4.46
N ALA A 237 -8.68 0.79 -5.42
CA ALA A 237 -9.31 2.10 -5.50
C ALA A 237 -10.04 2.46 -4.21
N TRP A 238 -10.19 3.74 -3.92
CA TRP A 238 -10.88 4.28 -2.75
C TRP A 238 -10.18 3.97 -1.44
N LEU A 239 -10.02 2.71 -1.06
CA LEU A 239 -9.42 2.29 0.20
C LEU A 239 -7.94 2.70 0.32
N ILE A 240 -7.18 2.62 -0.77
CA ILE A 240 -5.89 3.30 -0.88
C ILE A 240 -6.16 4.65 -1.55
N PRO A 241 -6.11 5.78 -0.81
CA PRO A 241 -6.71 7.03 -1.25
C PRO A 241 -5.85 7.78 -2.28
N CYS A 242 -5.56 7.15 -3.42
CA CYS A 242 -4.82 7.75 -4.53
C CYS A 242 -5.53 8.98 -5.13
N HIS A 243 -6.85 9.09 -4.96
CA HIS A 243 -7.63 10.26 -5.37
C HIS A 243 -7.27 11.53 -4.57
N ARG A 244 -6.68 11.41 -3.37
CA ARG A 244 -6.25 12.54 -2.54
C ARG A 244 -4.93 13.17 -2.99
N VAL A 245 -4.22 12.57 -3.96
CA VAL A 245 -2.95 13.11 -4.44
C VAL A 245 -3.20 14.14 -5.54
N LEU A 246 -2.79 15.39 -5.28
CA LEU A 246 -2.98 16.54 -6.17
C LEU A 246 -1.65 17.00 -6.76
N ARG A 247 -1.68 17.89 -7.74
CA ARG A 247 -0.52 18.65 -8.16
C ARG A 247 -0.13 19.69 -7.10
N ARG A 248 1.09 20.19 -7.16
CA ARG A 248 1.60 21.21 -6.23
C ARG A 248 0.80 22.53 -6.26
N ASP A 249 0.22 22.84 -7.40
CA ASP A 249 -0.66 23.99 -7.61
C ASP A 249 -2.13 23.75 -7.17
N GLY A 250 -2.42 22.59 -6.56
CA GLY A 250 -3.76 22.18 -6.17
C GLY A 250 -4.62 21.60 -7.30
N ALA A 251 -4.14 21.57 -8.53
CA ALA A 251 -4.88 20.96 -9.64
C ALA A 251 -5.00 19.43 -9.43
N LEU A 252 -6.10 18.85 -9.90
CA LEU A 252 -6.43 17.44 -9.66
C LEU A 252 -5.37 16.45 -10.20
N GLY A 253 -4.68 16.81 -11.29
CA GLY A 253 -3.80 15.87 -11.99
C GLY A 253 -4.59 14.72 -12.62
N GLY A 254 -3.88 13.70 -13.12
CA GLY A 254 -4.49 12.49 -13.65
C GLY A 254 -5.10 11.60 -12.58
N TYR A 255 -6.01 10.73 -12.99
CA TYR A 255 -6.56 9.66 -12.16
C TYR A 255 -6.85 8.45 -13.04
N HIS A 256 -6.49 7.26 -12.61
CA HIS A 256 -6.62 6.03 -13.40
C HIS A 256 -8.07 5.79 -13.88
N TRP A 257 -9.03 6.04 -13.01
CA TRP A 257 -10.47 5.87 -13.27
C TRP A 257 -11.21 7.18 -13.60
N GLY A 258 -10.52 8.16 -14.21
CA GLY A 258 -11.13 9.41 -14.67
C GLY A 258 -11.10 10.54 -13.63
N VAL A 259 -10.78 11.74 -14.11
CA VAL A 259 -10.63 12.94 -13.25
C VAL A 259 -11.95 13.37 -12.62
N GLU A 260 -13.08 13.14 -13.30
CA GLU A 260 -14.42 13.48 -12.78
C GLU A 260 -14.75 12.62 -11.55
N ARG A 261 -14.41 11.32 -11.57
CA ARG A 261 -14.58 10.44 -10.42
C ARG A 261 -13.71 10.87 -9.24
N LYS A 262 -12.46 11.28 -9.51
CA LYS A 262 -11.59 11.86 -8.49
C LYS A 262 -12.20 13.09 -7.84
N ARG A 263 -12.77 14.00 -8.65
CA ARG A 263 -13.46 15.20 -8.16
C ARG A 263 -14.65 14.85 -7.28
N ALA A 264 -15.47 13.90 -7.71
CA ALA A 264 -16.63 13.43 -6.95
C ALA A 264 -16.24 12.82 -5.60
N MET A 265 -15.15 12.02 -5.54
CA MET A 265 -14.62 11.43 -4.31
C MET A 265 -14.15 12.49 -3.32
N LEU A 266 -13.38 13.47 -3.78
CA LEU A 266 -12.91 14.56 -2.93
C LEU A 266 -14.06 15.40 -2.39
N ALA A 267 -15.07 15.68 -3.21
CA ALA A 267 -16.28 16.39 -2.77
C ALA A 267 -17.08 15.59 -1.72
N TRP A 268 -17.20 14.27 -1.92
CA TRP A 268 -17.87 13.38 -0.98
C TRP A 268 -17.16 13.36 0.39
N GLU A 269 -15.85 13.23 0.40
CA GLU A 269 -15.06 13.26 1.63
C GLU A 269 -15.18 14.60 2.36
N HIS A 270 -15.12 15.71 1.63
CA HIS A 270 -15.29 17.04 2.20
C HIS A 270 -16.68 17.22 2.85
N ALA A 271 -17.73 16.77 2.17
CA ALA A 271 -19.09 16.81 2.70
C ALA A 271 -19.28 15.90 3.92
N ALA A 272 -18.59 14.76 4.00
CA ALA A 272 -18.61 13.87 5.17
C ALA A 272 -17.93 14.52 6.39
N ILE A 273 -16.78 15.15 6.19
CA ILE A 273 -16.06 15.90 7.25
C ILE A 273 -16.92 17.07 7.76
N SER A 274 -17.53 17.82 6.87
CA SER A 274 -18.39 18.96 7.23
C SER A 274 -19.62 18.52 8.04
N ARG A 275 -20.24 17.39 7.68
CA ARG A 275 -21.37 16.83 8.44
C ARG A 275 -20.94 16.35 9.83
N ALA A 276 -19.79 15.69 9.96
CA ALA A 276 -19.25 15.24 11.23
C ALA A 276 -18.95 16.42 12.16
N ALA A 277 -18.36 17.49 11.63
CA ALA A 277 -18.10 18.72 12.37
C ALA A 277 -19.40 19.41 12.85
N ALA A 278 -20.44 19.42 12.02
CA ALA A 278 -21.75 20.01 12.38
C ALA A 278 -22.51 19.19 13.42
N SER A 279 -22.31 17.86 13.48
CA SER A 279 -22.98 16.97 14.45
C SER A 279 -22.23 16.79 15.78
N GLY A 280 -21.10 17.45 15.98
CA GLY A 280 -20.29 17.33 17.21
C GLY A 280 -19.67 15.93 17.45
N VAL A 281 -19.81 15.02 16.50
CA VAL A 281 -19.24 13.68 16.56
C VAL A 281 -17.85 13.74 15.95
N HIS A 282 -16.81 13.47 16.75
CA HIS A 282 -15.46 13.26 16.22
C HIS A 282 -15.51 12.07 15.25
N ALA A 283 -15.45 12.36 13.95
CA ALA A 283 -15.38 11.34 12.94
C ALA A 283 -14.07 10.55 13.13
N THR A 284 -14.18 9.29 13.53
CA THR A 284 -13.05 8.36 13.47
C THR A 284 -12.75 8.13 12.00
N PRO A 285 -11.55 8.38 11.50
CA PRO A 285 -11.22 8.18 10.09
C PRO A 285 -11.35 6.71 9.74
N VAL A 286 -11.95 6.45 8.58
CA VAL A 286 -11.89 5.14 7.92
C VAL A 286 -10.43 4.91 7.55
N ALA A 287 -9.76 4.02 8.28
CA ALA A 287 -8.41 3.54 7.99
C ALA A 287 -8.50 2.14 7.39
#